data_f46d2761f74bab61bbad5acd548a5e4a
#
_entry.id   f46d2761f74bab61bbad5acd548a5e4a
#
_cell.length_a   1.000
_cell.length_b   1.000
_cell.length_c   1.000
_cell.angle_alpha   90.00
_cell.angle_beta   90.00
_cell.angle_gamma   90.00
#
_symmetry.space_group_name_H-M   'P 1'
#
loop_
_entity.id
_entity.type
_entity.pdbx_description
1 polymer ?
#
loop_
_entity_poly.entity_id
_entity_poly.type
_entity_poly.pdbx_seq_one_letter_code
_entity_poly.pdbx_strand_id
1 'polypeptide(L)'
;MDAILSINSVSKTYKNSFKALNNISLEIPKGEIFALLGPNGAGKTTLISTICGIIRQSNGHIKVKGLDTIRNWRQTRQLIGLVPQELTLDNFETVWDALSFSRGLFGKSPDKDYLEWILNALSLYEKKDESIIRLSGGMKRRVLIAKALSHNPELIFLDEPTAGVDVSLRKSMWSLIQELRQTGATVILTTHYIEEAEEIADRIGIIDNGKLLLVEDKNTLMTKMGKRQLIVYVKKKIQIIPKLLSKFKLQIHATGEAVIYTYDKNANRTGITRMLNALYENNIIVKDLQTHQSSLEEVFLSFINKDEK
;
A
#
# COMPACT_ATOMS: atom_id res chain seq x y z
N MET A 1 0.61 -2.64 -22.43
CA MET A 1 -0.58 -3.00 -21.62
C MET A 1 -1.43 -1.75 -21.51
N ASP A 2 -2.74 -1.85 -21.73
CA ASP A 2 -3.62 -0.68 -21.63
C ASP A 2 -3.75 -0.24 -20.18
N ALA A 3 -3.42 1.04 -19.90
CA ALA A 3 -3.58 1.62 -18.57
C ALA A 3 -5.07 1.80 -18.25
N ILE A 4 -5.53 1.28 -17.11
CA ILE A 4 -6.88 1.53 -16.61
C ILE A 4 -7.00 2.94 -16.01
N LEU A 5 -5.90 3.43 -15.41
CA LEU A 5 -5.80 4.79 -14.87
C LEU A 5 -4.57 5.47 -15.44
N SER A 6 -4.77 6.68 -15.98
CA SER A 6 -3.69 7.56 -16.45
C SER A 6 -3.86 8.93 -15.82
N ILE A 7 -2.85 9.36 -15.10
CA ILE A 7 -2.75 10.67 -14.44
C ILE A 7 -1.60 11.43 -15.09
N ASN A 8 -1.86 12.62 -15.61
CA ASN A 8 -0.86 13.42 -16.29
C ASN A 8 -0.76 14.82 -15.69
N SER A 9 0.37 15.09 -15.05
CA SER A 9 0.76 16.40 -14.49
C SER A 9 -0.32 17.03 -13.60
N VAL A 10 -1.00 16.20 -12.77
CA VAL A 10 -2.10 16.63 -11.92
C VAL A 10 -1.59 17.43 -10.74
N SER A 11 -2.18 18.60 -10.53
CA SER A 11 -1.94 19.45 -9.36
C SER A 11 -3.26 19.87 -8.72
N LYS A 12 -3.25 20.02 -7.41
CA LYS A 12 -4.38 20.54 -6.63
C LYS A 12 -3.90 21.57 -5.63
N THR A 13 -4.42 22.78 -5.78
CA THR A 13 -4.22 23.88 -4.83
C THR A 13 -5.57 24.29 -4.26
N TYR A 14 -5.66 24.41 -2.96
CA TYR A 14 -6.86 24.88 -2.25
C TYR A 14 -6.89 26.42 -2.15
N LYS A 15 -8.04 26.98 -1.75
CA LYS A 15 -8.25 28.45 -1.66
C LYS A 15 -7.23 29.17 -0.75
N ASN A 16 -6.73 28.48 0.28
CA ASN A 16 -5.70 28.96 1.21
C ASN A 16 -4.27 28.87 0.64
N SER A 17 -4.11 28.69 -0.66
CA SER A 17 -2.83 28.48 -1.35
C SER A 17 -2.10 27.18 -0.97
N PHE A 18 -2.71 26.32 -0.18
CA PHE A 18 -2.14 25.02 0.16
C PHE A 18 -2.13 24.10 -1.06
N LYS A 19 -0.95 23.67 -1.48
CA LYS A 19 -0.73 22.80 -2.64
C LYS A 19 -0.71 21.34 -2.18
N ALA A 20 -1.86 20.70 -2.22
CA ALA A 20 -2.03 19.33 -1.76
C ALA A 20 -1.52 18.27 -2.76
N LEU A 21 -1.50 18.59 -4.08
CA LEU A 21 -0.89 17.76 -5.12
C LEU A 21 -0.04 18.64 -6.02
N ASN A 22 1.14 18.15 -6.36
CA ASN A 22 2.13 18.87 -7.11
C ASN A 22 2.67 18.06 -8.27
N ASN A 23 2.09 18.25 -9.47
CA ASN A 23 2.55 17.66 -10.72
C ASN A 23 2.65 16.13 -10.69
N ILE A 24 1.60 15.46 -10.20
CA ILE A 24 1.53 14.00 -10.13
C ILE A 24 1.32 13.43 -11.53
N SER A 25 2.17 12.49 -11.93
CA SER A 25 2.00 11.66 -13.13
C SER A 25 2.15 10.20 -12.75
N LEU A 26 1.17 9.37 -13.14
CA LEU A 26 1.10 7.95 -12.76
C LEU A 26 0.26 7.19 -13.79
N GLU A 27 0.73 6.02 -14.19
CA GLU A 27 -0.03 5.07 -14.99
C GLU A 27 -0.16 3.74 -14.25
N ILE A 28 -1.40 3.22 -14.22
CA ILE A 28 -1.73 1.95 -13.58
C ILE A 28 -2.33 1.01 -14.63
N PRO A 29 -1.66 -0.11 -14.93
CA PRO A 29 -2.18 -1.17 -15.78
C PRO A 29 -3.43 -1.83 -15.18
N LYS A 30 -4.24 -2.47 -16.03
CA LYS A 30 -5.39 -3.25 -15.57
C LYS A 30 -4.94 -4.51 -14.84
N GLY A 31 -5.63 -4.85 -13.74
CA GLY A 31 -5.49 -6.12 -13.02
C GLY A 31 -4.33 -6.18 -12.04
N GLU A 32 -3.76 -5.02 -11.62
CA GLU A 32 -2.75 -4.98 -10.57
C GLU A 32 -3.30 -4.46 -9.23
N ILE A 33 -2.60 -4.77 -8.16
CA ILE A 33 -2.74 -4.15 -6.85
C ILE A 33 -1.63 -3.10 -6.70
N PHE A 34 -2.03 -1.83 -6.66
CA PHE A 34 -1.12 -0.71 -6.47
C PHE A 34 -1.25 -0.14 -5.07
N ALA A 35 -0.16 -0.12 -4.29
CA ALA A 35 -0.13 0.52 -2.98
C ALA A 35 0.48 1.92 -3.07
N LEU A 36 -0.23 2.93 -2.57
CA LEU A 36 0.27 4.29 -2.43
C LEU A 36 0.64 4.54 -0.96
N LEU A 37 1.94 4.52 -0.68
CA LEU A 37 2.53 4.75 0.63
C LEU A 37 2.84 6.23 0.85
N GLY A 38 2.58 6.73 2.05
CA GLY A 38 2.96 8.08 2.44
C GLY A 38 2.49 8.43 3.85
N PRO A 39 3.11 9.41 4.51
CA PRO A 39 2.67 9.87 5.83
C PRO A 39 1.28 10.52 5.77
N ASN A 40 0.71 10.80 6.95
CA ASN A 40 -0.52 11.56 7.04
C ASN A 40 -0.29 12.98 6.49
N GLY A 41 -1.23 13.46 5.68
CA GLY A 41 -1.10 14.75 5.00
C GLY A 41 -0.28 14.74 3.71
N ALA A 42 0.31 13.61 3.29
CA ALA A 42 1.08 13.51 2.05
C ALA A 42 0.29 13.75 0.76
N GLY A 43 -1.06 13.77 0.82
CA GLY A 43 -1.93 14.01 -0.33
C GLY A 43 -2.65 12.76 -0.86
N LYS A 44 -2.54 11.60 -0.19
CA LYS A 44 -3.14 10.32 -0.61
C LYS A 44 -4.66 10.43 -0.86
N THR A 45 -5.43 10.81 0.16
CA THR A 45 -6.88 11.01 0.08
C THR A 45 -7.28 12.09 -0.91
N THR A 46 -6.48 13.17 -1.04
CA THR A 46 -6.71 14.22 -2.04
C THR A 46 -6.55 13.66 -3.46
N LEU A 47 -5.55 12.81 -3.69
CA LEU A 47 -5.35 12.17 -5.00
C LEU A 47 -6.52 11.26 -5.35
N ILE A 48 -6.91 10.35 -4.45
CA ILE A 48 -8.08 9.48 -4.63
C ILE A 48 -9.34 10.31 -4.91
N SER A 49 -9.64 11.30 -4.08
CA SER A 49 -10.82 12.16 -4.23
C SER A 49 -10.82 12.91 -5.57
N THR A 50 -9.64 13.26 -6.08
CA THR A 50 -9.49 13.92 -7.38
C THR A 50 -9.74 12.94 -8.53
N ILE A 51 -9.25 11.71 -8.45
CA ILE A 51 -9.48 10.66 -9.45
C ILE A 51 -10.96 10.30 -9.49
N CYS A 52 -11.59 10.12 -8.34
CA CYS A 52 -13.02 9.80 -8.23
C CYS A 52 -13.94 10.97 -8.63
N GLY A 53 -13.39 12.15 -8.93
CA GLY A 53 -14.16 13.34 -9.33
C GLY A 53 -14.97 13.96 -8.19
N ILE A 54 -14.61 13.71 -6.93
CA ILE A 54 -15.17 14.36 -5.74
C ILE A 54 -14.56 15.76 -5.61
N ILE A 55 -13.25 15.87 -5.85
CA ILE A 55 -12.51 17.12 -5.86
C ILE A 55 -12.00 17.37 -7.28
N ARG A 56 -12.18 18.57 -7.81
CA ARG A 56 -11.64 18.95 -9.13
C ARG A 56 -10.17 19.33 -9.00
N GLN A 57 -9.31 18.80 -9.87
CA GLN A 57 -7.92 19.20 -10.00
C GLN A 57 -7.79 20.68 -10.43
N SER A 58 -6.69 21.32 -10.04
CA SER A 58 -6.35 22.67 -10.49
C SER A 58 -5.71 22.67 -11.88
N ASN A 59 -4.85 21.68 -12.16
CA ASN A 59 -4.17 21.47 -13.44
C ASN A 59 -4.03 20.00 -13.74
N GLY A 60 -3.74 19.66 -15.00
CA GLY A 60 -3.51 18.29 -15.46
C GLY A 60 -4.77 17.56 -15.86
N HIS A 61 -4.62 16.31 -16.25
CA HIS A 61 -5.69 15.46 -16.76
C HIS A 61 -5.66 14.08 -16.11
N ILE A 62 -6.85 13.52 -15.85
CA ILE A 62 -7.04 12.16 -15.34
C ILE A 62 -7.96 11.41 -16.29
N LYS A 63 -7.55 10.21 -16.69
CA LYS A 63 -8.36 9.32 -17.50
C LYS A 63 -8.51 7.97 -16.81
N VAL A 64 -9.73 7.43 -16.81
CA VAL A 64 -10.04 6.06 -16.39
C VAL A 64 -10.53 5.30 -17.60
N LYS A 65 -9.85 4.23 -17.97
CA LYS A 65 -10.12 3.46 -19.19
C LYS A 65 -10.22 4.34 -20.44
N GLY A 66 -9.29 5.32 -20.54
CA GLY A 66 -9.24 6.29 -21.63
C GLY A 66 -10.25 7.45 -21.54
N LEU A 67 -11.24 7.39 -20.64
CA LEU A 67 -12.28 8.39 -20.45
C LEU A 67 -11.82 9.48 -19.48
N ASP A 68 -11.97 10.75 -19.84
CA ASP A 68 -11.64 11.89 -18.98
C ASP A 68 -12.60 11.99 -17.80
N THR A 69 -12.07 12.08 -16.58
CA THR A 69 -12.88 12.04 -15.33
C THR A 69 -13.78 13.26 -15.14
N ILE A 70 -13.52 14.37 -15.82
CA ILE A 70 -14.37 15.57 -15.79
C ILE A 70 -15.42 15.53 -16.88
N ARG A 71 -15.00 15.26 -18.13
CA ARG A 71 -15.91 15.28 -19.29
C ARG A 71 -16.85 14.08 -19.30
N ASN A 72 -16.35 12.91 -18.94
CA ASN A 72 -17.07 11.64 -18.94
C ASN A 72 -17.42 11.17 -17.51
N TRP A 73 -17.69 12.07 -16.58
CA TRP A 73 -17.78 11.76 -15.17
C TRP A 73 -18.81 10.68 -14.79
N ARG A 74 -19.93 10.57 -15.52
CA ARG A 74 -20.94 9.51 -15.27
C ARG A 74 -20.38 8.12 -15.61
N GLN A 75 -19.71 8.01 -16.76
CA GLN A 75 -19.12 6.75 -17.22
C GLN A 75 -17.94 6.33 -16.36
N THR A 76 -17.06 7.27 -16.01
CA THR A 76 -15.90 6.97 -15.18
C THR A 76 -16.30 6.55 -13.77
N ARG A 77 -17.33 7.16 -13.17
CA ARG A 77 -17.83 6.76 -11.84
C ARG A 77 -18.44 5.37 -11.83
N GLN A 78 -19.08 4.92 -12.94
CA GLN A 78 -19.57 3.55 -13.06
C GLN A 78 -18.45 2.50 -13.08
N LEU A 79 -17.23 2.90 -13.41
CA LEU A 79 -16.05 2.03 -13.42
C LEU A 79 -15.32 2.02 -12.08
N ILE A 80 -15.62 2.94 -11.17
CA ILE A 80 -14.89 3.18 -9.93
C ILE A 80 -15.72 2.76 -8.72
N GLY A 81 -15.13 1.92 -7.87
CA GLY A 81 -15.57 1.68 -6.50
C GLY A 81 -14.68 2.44 -5.52
N LEU A 82 -15.25 3.13 -4.56
CA LEU A 82 -14.51 3.88 -3.54
C LEU A 82 -14.93 3.45 -2.14
N VAL A 83 -13.95 3.01 -1.35
CA VAL A 83 -14.09 2.79 0.09
C VAL A 83 -13.35 3.92 0.81
N PRO A 84 -14.05 4.88 1.40
CA PRO A 84 -13.45 6.00 2.11
C PRO A 84 -12.85 5.55 3.45
N GLN A 85 -11.97 6.37 4.01
CA GLN A 85 -11.38 6.13 5.32
C GLN A 85 -12.43 6.16 6.44
N GLU A 86 -13.39 7.10 6.39
CA GLU A 86 -14.44 7.25 7.37
C GLU A 86 -15.62 6.30 7.11
N LEU A 87 -16.25 5.81 8.21
CA LEU A 87 -17.42 4.94 8.15
C LEU A 87 -18.69 5.78 7.92
N THR A 88 -19.01 6.04 6.67
CA THR A 88 -20.24 6.76 6.27
C THR A 88 -21.30 5.78 5.78
N LEU A 89 -22.09 5.23 6.69
CA LEU A 89 -23.20 4.31 6.39
C LEU A 89 -24.50 4.86 6.99
N ASP A 90 -25.61 4.64 6.29
CA ASP A 90 -26.93 4.83 6.90
C ASP A 90 -27.17 3.69 7.89
N ASN A 91 -27.39 4.06 9.13
CA ASN A 91 -27.49 3.09 10.23
C ASN A 91 -28.83 2.34 10.26
N PHE A 92 -29.86 2.83 9.59
CA PHE A 92 -31.23 2.27 9.66
C PHE A 92 -31.54 1.28 8.54
N GLU A 93 -30.76 1.27 7.46
CA GLU A 93 -30.89 0.31 6.37
C GLU A 93 -30.39 -1.08 6.77
N THR A 94 -30.90 -2.11 6.11
CA THR A 94 -30.30 -3.44 6.18
C THR A 94 -29.06 -3.50 5.30
N VAL A 95 -28.19 -4.47 5.54
CA VAL A 95 -27.01 -4.67 4.69
C VAL A 95 -27.41 -4.91 3.23
N TRP A 96 -28.46 -5.71 3.02
CA TRP A 96 -28.98 -6.02 1.69
C TRP A 96 -29.52 -4.79 0.97
N ASP A 97 -30.32 -3.99 1.65
CA ASP A 97 -30.90 -2.77 1.08
C ASP A 97 -29.83 -1.76 0.70
N ALA A 98 -28.81 -1.57 1.55
CA ALA A 98 -27.70 -0.67 1.29
C ALA A 98 -26.91 -1.06 0.02
N LEU A 99 -26.68 -2.38 -0.21
CA LEU A 99 -26.01 -2.88 -1.40
C LEU A 99 -26.87 -2.74 -2.64
N SER A 100 -28.15 -3.16 -2.55
CA SER A 100 -29.11 -3.11 -3.64
C SER A 100 -29.34 -1.69 -4.11
N PHE A 101 -29.53 -0.76 -3.17
CA PHE A 101 -29.68 0.66 -3.43
C PHE A 101 -28.43 1.25 -4.10
N SER A 102 -27.24 0.94 -3.55
CA SER A 102 -25.99 1.40 -4.11
C SER A 102 -25.84 0.93 -5.57
N ARG A 103 -26.12 -0.34 -5.86
CA ARG A 103 -26.08 -0.88 -7.23
C ARG A 103 -27.01 -0.12 -8.17
N GLY A 104 -28.23 0.16 -7.70
CA GLY A 104 -29.25 0.93 -8.46
C GLY A 104 -28.80 2.36 -8.76
N LEU A 105 -28.13 3.04 -7.84
CA LEU A 105 -27.58 4.39 -8.04
C LEU A 105 -26.57 4.46 -9.20
N PHE A 106 -25.81 3.38 -9.44
CA PHE A 106 -24.90 3.27 -10.56
C PHE A 106 -25.59 2.80 -11.86
N GLY A 107 -26.91 2.69 -11.88
CA GLY A 107 -27.69 2.31 -13.07
C GLY A 107 -27.54 0.84 -13.44
N LYS A 108 -27.16 -0.03 -12.52
CA LYS A 108 -27.06 -1.47 -12.74
C LYS A 108 -28.37 -2.17 -12.40
N SER A 109 -28.77 -3.13 -13.21
CA SER A 109 -29.90 -4.00 -12.92
C SER A 109 -29.68 -4.81 -11.64
N PRO A 110 -30.76 -5.21 -10.94
CA PRO A 110 -30.65 -6.13 -9.81
C PRO A 110 -29.91 -7.42 -10.21
N ASP A 111 -29.03 -7.88 -9.36
CA ASP A 111 -28.24 -9.10 -9.57
C ASP A 111 -28.01 -9.74 -8.19
N LYS A 112 -28.94 -10.62 -7.85
CA LYS A 112 -28.97 -11.24 -6.55
C LYS A 112 -27.75 -12.14 -6.32
N ASP A 113 -27.39 -12.91 -7.33
CA ASP A 113 -26.30 -13.88 -7.25
C ASP A 113 -24.96 -13.17 -7.02
N TYR A 114 -24.74 -12.06 -7.72
CA TYR A 114 -23.54 -11.24 -7.54
C TYR A 114 -23.47 -10.58 -6.16
N LEU A 115 -24.59 -10.04 -5.66
CA LEU A 115 -24.63 -9.44 -4.32
C LEU A 115 -24.46 -10.49 -3.22
N GLU A 116 -25.05 -11.68 -3.37
CA GLU A 116 -24.84 -12.79 -2.42
C GLU A 116 -23.39 -13.27 -2.45
N TRP A 117 -22.75 -13.34 -3.63
CA TRP A 117 -21.33 -13.64 -3.76
C TRP A 117 -20.47 -12.64 -2.97
N ILE A 118 -20.70 -11.32 -3.13
CA ILE A 118 -19.98 -10.28 -2.37
C ILE A 118 -20.18 -10.49 -0.86
N LEU A 119 -21.41 -10.71 -0.42
CA LEU A 119 -21.72 -10.88 1.00
C LEU A 119 -21.05 -12.13 1.59
N ASN A 120 -20.99 -13.23 0.84
CA ASN A 120 -20.28 -14.43 1.25
C ASN A 120 -18.76 -14.18 1.33
N ALA A 121 -18.15 -13.58 0.30
CA ALA A 121 -16.72 -13.25 0.28
C ALA A 121 -16.31 -12.36 1.48
N LEU A 122 -17.22 -11.48 1.92
CA LEU A 122 -17.03 -10.59 3.07
C LEU A 122 -17.50 -11.17 4.40
N SER A 123 -17.99 -12.41 4.45
CA SER A 123 -18.58 -13.04 5.64
C SER A 123 -19.71 -12.20 6.26
N LEU A 124 -20.56 -11.64 5.42
CA LEU A 124 -21.71 -10.82 5.78
C LEU A 124 -23.06 -11.44 5.41
N TYR A 125 -23.06 -12.58 4.71
CA TYR A 125 -24.30 -13.19 4.18
C TYR A 125 -25.34 -13.46 5.27
N GLU A 126 -24.93 -14.04 6.40
CA GLU A 126 -25.78 -14.33 7.54
C GLU A 126 -26.33 -13.06 8.23
N LYS A 127 -25.78 -11.90 7.88
CA LYS A 127 -26.14 -10.60 8.43
C LYS A 127 -26.87 -9.69 7.42
N LYS A 128 -27.22 -10.23 6.25
CA LYS A 128 -27.78 -9.44 5.14
C LYS A 128 -29.06 -8.69 5.49
N ASP A 129 -29.90 -9.30 6.34
CA ASP A 129 -31.19 -8.74 6.76
C ASP A 129 -31.10 -7.94 8.09
N GLU A 130 -29.90 -7.86 8.70
CA GLU A 130 -29.70 -7.05 9.90
C GLU A 130 -29.48 -5.57 9.56
N SER A 131 -30.02 -4.68 10.42
CA SER A 131 -29.75 -3.25 10.32
C SER A 131 -28.27 -2.96 10.61
N ILE A 132 -27.68 -2.06 9.83
CA ILE A 132 -26.26 -1.68 9.89
C ILE A 132 -25.88 -1.15 11.28
N ILE A 133 -26.80 -0.50 12.00
CA ILE A 133 -26.54 0.02 13.35
C ILE A 133 -26.11 -1.09 14.34
N ARG A 134 -26.62 -2.31 14.16
CA ARG A 134 -26.33 -3.46 15.06
C ARG A 134 -25.00 -4.13 14.80
N LEU A 135 -24.33 -3.78 13.71
CA LEU A 135 -23.08 -4.39 13.30
C LEU A 135 -21.89 -3.83 14.09
N SER A 136 -20.87 -4.65 14.32
CA SER A 136 -19.58 -4.21 14.86
C SER A 136 -18.88 -3.24 13.88
N GLY A 137 -17.91 -2.46 14.36
CA GLY A 137 -17.13 -1.55 13.51
C GLY A 137 -16.44 -2.27 12.34
N GLY A 138 -15.87 -3.45 12.57
CA GLY A 138 -15.28 -4.27 11.52
C GLY A 138 -16.29 -4.77 10.50
N MET A 139 -17.50 -5.17 10.93
CA MET A 139 -18.58 -5.55 10.02
C MET A 139 -19.08 -4.33 9.20
N LYS A 140 -19.22 -3.17 9.81
CA LYS A 140 -19.54 -1.93 9.09
C LYS A 140 -18.51 -1.59 8.01
N ARG A 141 -17.21 -1.82 8.31
CA ARG A 141 -16.15 -1.64 7.31
C ARG A 141 -16.32 -2.59 6.12
N ARG A 142 -16.66 -3.87 6.38
CA ARG A 142 -16.96 -4.84 5.32
C ARG A 142 -18.20 -4.43 4.50
N VAL A 143 -19.23 -3.88 5.13
CA VAL A 143 -20.42 -3.34 4.42
C VAL A 143 -20.05 -2.20 3.49
N LEU A 144 -19.16 -1.28 3.90
CA LEU A 144 -18.65 -0.23 3.00
C LEU A 144 -17.93 -0.80 1.78
N ILE A 145 -17.12 -1.84 1.97
CA ILE A 145 -16.45 -2.53 0.86
C ILE A 145 -17.48 -3.19 -0.04
N ALA A 146 -18.45 -3.93 0.53
CA ALA A 146 -19.54 -4.54 -0.23
C ALA A 146 -20.32 -3.52 -1.06
N LYS A 147 -20.62 -2.37 -0.47
CA LYS A 147 -21.32 -1.26 -1.13
C LYS A 147 -20.50 -0.70 -2.29
N ALA A 148 -19.19 -0.51 -2.11
CA ALA A 148 -18.30 -0.05 -3.18
C ALA A 148 -18.17 -1.05 -4.33
N LEU A 149 -18.33 -2.35 -4.06
CA LEU A 149 -18.28 -3.42 -5.06
C LEU A 149 -19.63 -3.70 -5.73
N SER A 150 -20.76 -3.26 -5.15
CA SER A 150 -22.11 -3.66 -5.55
C SER A 150 -22.44 -3.45 -7.03
N HIS A 151 -21.83 -2.49 -7.69
CA HIS A 151 -22.03 -2.17 -9.10
C HIS A 151 -20.99 -2.78 -10.05
N ASN A 152 -20.14 -3.70 -9.55
CA ASN A 152 -19.08 -4.40 -10.29
C ASN A 152 -18.07 -3.45 -10.97
N PRO A 153 -17.32 -2.64 -10.18
CA PRO A 153 -16.33 -1.71 -10.70
C PRO A 153 -15.09 -2.43 -11.26
N GLU A 154 -14.43 -1.83 -12.27
CA GLU A 154 -13.15 -2.32 -12.79
C GLU A 154 -11.94 -1.74 -12.04
N LEU A 155 -12.13 -0.60 -11.34
CA LEU A 155 -11.11 0.11 -10.58
C LEU A 155 -11.62 0.39 -9.16
N ILE A 156 -10.93 -0.12 -8.16
CA ILE A 156 -11.34 -0.04 -6.76
C ILE A 156 -10.32 0.78 -5.99
N PHE A 157 -10.79 1.80 -5.28
CA PHE A 157 -10.00 2.59 -4.34
C PHE A 157 -10.34 2.22 -2.91
N LEU A 158 -9.31 1.93 -2.12
CA LEU A 158 -9.40 1.63 -0.70
C LEU A 158 -8.55 2.67 0.05
N ASP A 159 -9.19 3.64 0.69
CA ASP A 159 -8.49 4.68 1.45
C ASP A 159 -8.27 4.20 2.89
N GLU A 160 -7.03 3.81 3.21
CA GLU A 160 -6.60 3.25 4.50
C GLU A 160 -7.53 2.12 5.01
N PRO A 161 -7.70 1.04 4.24
CA PRO A 161 -8.75 0.05 4.48
C PRO A 161 -8.63 -0.67 5.83
N THR A 162 -7.44 -0.77 6.40
CA THR A 162 -7.16 -1.50 7.63
C THR A 162 -6.83 -0.61 8.82
N ALA A 163 -7.00 0.72 8.68
CA ALA A 163 -6.78 1.63 9.79
C ALA A 163 -7.74 1.32 10.96
N GLY A 164 -7.18 1.11 12.14
CA GLY A 164 -7.95 0.84 13.35
C GLY A 164 -8.62 -0.53 13.44
N VAL A 165 -8.24 -1.50 12.57
CA VAL A 165 -8.74 -2.88 12.63
C VAL A 165 -7.71 -3.83 13.25
N ASP A 166 -8.20 -4.90 13.85
CA ASP A 166 -7.35 -5.96 14.42
C ASP A 166 -6.62 -6.77 13.34
N VAL A 167 -5.59 -7.53 13.75
CA VAL A 167 -4.73 -8.33 12.86
C VAL A 167 -5.51 -9.38 12.07
N SER A 168 -6.52 -10.00 12.68
CA SER A 168 -7.32 -11.05 12.04
C SER A 168 -8.16 -10.46 10.89
N LEU A 169 -8.82 -9.34 11.16
CA LEU A 169 -9.63 -8.65 10.16
C LEU A 169 -8.75 -8.10 9.02
N ARG A 170 -7.55 -7.59 9.34
CA ARG A 170 -6.58 -7.14 8.33
C ARG A 170 -6.23 -8.24 7.34
N LYS A 171 -5.89 -9.43 7.83
CA LYS A 171 -5.59 -10.60 6.98
C LYS A 171 -6.77 -11.00 6.09
N SER A 172 -7.97 -11.02 6.65
CA SER A 172 -9.19 -11.31 5.87
C SER A 172 -9.41 -10.30 4.74
N MET A 173 -9.12 -9.01 4.99
CA MET A 173 -9.21 -7.97 3.97
C MET A 173 -8.14 -8.13 2.88
N TRP A 174 -6.93 -8.53 3.24
CA TRP A 174 -5.87 -8.81 2.26
C TRP A 174 -6.26 -9.97 1.34
N SER A 175 -6.81 -11.05 1.90
CA SER A 175 -7.33 -12.17 1.10
C SER A 175 -8.43 -11.72 0.12
N LEU A 176 -9.38 -10.90 0.60
CA LEU A 176 -10.42 -10.35 -0.27
C LEU A 176 -9.84 -9.49 -1.40
N ILE A 177 -8.86 -8.63 -1.11
CA ILE A 177 -8.22 -7.78 -2.13
C ILE A 177 -7.55 -8.65 -3.21
N GLN A 178 -6.91 -9.74 -2.80
CA GLN A 178 -6.31 -10.69 -3.73
C GLN A 178 -7.38 -11.43 -4.58
N GLU A 179 -8.51 -11.83 -3.98
CA GLU A 179 -9.62 -12.42 -4.71
C GLU A 179 -10.21 -11.46 -5.75
N LEU A 180 -10.44 -10.19 -5.38
CA LEU A 180 -10.90 -9.15 -6.30
C LEU A 180 -9.95 -8.97 -7.49
N ARG A 181 -8.64 -8.99 -7.26
CA ARG A 181 -7.65 -8.98 -8.34
C ARG A 181 -7.80 -10.19 -9.27
N GLN A 182 -8.03 -11.39 -8.72
CA GLN A 182 -8.22 -12.61 -9.53
C GLN A 182 -9.47 -12.52 -10.43
N THR A 183 -10.50 -11.77 -10.04
CA THR A 183 -11.66 -11.48 -10.89
C THR A 183 -11.35 -10.45 -12.00
N GLY A 184 -10.13 -9.91 -12.06
CA GLY A 184 -9.68 -8.94 -13.05
C GLY A 184 -9.87 -7.48 -12.65
N ALA A 185 -10.29 -7.20 -11.42
CA ALA A 185 -10.35 -5.85 -10.89
C ALA A 185 -8.93 -5.28 -10.64
N THR A 186 -8.79 -3.98 -10.83
CA THR A 186 -7.59 -3.24 -10.42
C THR A 186 -7.85 -2.60 -9.06
N VAL A 187 -6.93 -2.76 -8.13
CA VAL A 187 -7.09 -2.21 -6.78
C VAL A 187 -5.99 -1.18 -6.50
N ILE A 188 -6.39 -0.01 -6.05
CA ILE A 188 -5.48 1.01 -5.55
C ILE A 188 -5.78 1.22 -4.08
N LEU A 189 -4.81 0.95 -3.24
CA LEU A 189 -4.95 1.17 -1.81
C LEU A 189 -3.97 2.24 -1.33
N THR A 190 -4.44 3.07 -0.42
CA THR A 190 -3.56 3.95 0.35
C THR A 190 -3.30 3.32 1.70
N THR A 191 -2.09 3.44 2.17
CA THR A 191 -1.74 3.00 3.52
C THR A 191 -0.52 3.78 4.05
N HIS A 192 -0.40 3.82 5.35
CA HIS A 192 0.83 4.21 6.03
C HIS A 192 1.49 2.97 6.69
N TYR A 193 0.84 1.80 6.62
CA TYR A 193 1.38 0.52 7.07
C TYR A 193 2.16 -0.14 5.93
N ILE A 194 3.45 -0.21 6.09
CA ILE A 194 4.37 -0.73 5.09
C ILE A 194 4.16 -2.23 4.87
N GLU A 195 3.86 -2.97 5.94
CA GLU A 195 3.53 -4.39 5.91
C GLU A 195 2.37 -4.72 4.93
N GLU A 196 1.39 -3.83 4.83
CA GLU A 196 0.29 -4.00 3.87
C GLU A 196 0.78 -4.02 2.42
N ALA A 197 1.61 -3.04 2.07
CA ALA A 197 2.15 -2.95 0.72
C ALA A 197 3.10 -4.12 0.42
N GLU A 198 3.89 -4.57 1.42
CA GLU A 198 4.75 -5.74 1.28
C GLU A 198 3.95 -7.01 1.01
N GLU A 199 2.83 -7.19 1.69
CA GLU A 199 2.05 -8.42 1.60
C GLU A 199 1.29 -8.53 0.28
N ILE A 200 0.56 -7.48 -0.12
CA ILE A 200 -0.44 -7.61 -1.19
C ILE A 200 -0.14 -6.84 -2.47
N ALA A 201 0.73 -5.81 -2.46
CA ALA A 201 0.94 -4.99 -3.64
C ALA A 201 1.81 -5.66 -4.71
N ASP A 202 1.52 -5.38 -5.98
CA ASP A 202 2.39 -5.69 -7.12
C ASP A 202 3.39 -4.55 -7.35
N ARG A 203 2.88 -3.30 -7.32
CA ARG A 203 3.69 -2.08 -7.44
C ARG A 203 3.39 -1.13 -6.30
N ILE A 204 4.39 -0.32 -5.97
CA ILE A 204 4.34 0.62 -4.86
C ILE A 204 4.68 2.01 -5.37
N GLY A 205 3.86 2.98 -4.99
CA GLY A 205 4.13 4.39 -5.13
C GLY A 205 4.43 5.02 -3.76
N ILE A 206 5.42 5.87 -3.68
CA ILE A 206 5.71 6.67 -2.49
C ILE A 206 5.34 8.11 -2.78
N ILE A 207 4.46 8.67 -1.95
CA ILE A 207 4.03 10.06 -2.04
C ILE A 207 4.38 10.80 -0.75
N ASP A 208 4.94 11.98 -0.91
CA ASP A 208 5.19 12.91 0.19
C ASP A 208 5.01 14.36 -0.27
N ASN A 209 4.48 15.22 0.62
CA ASN A 209 4.24 16.64 0.37
C ASN A 209 3.56 16.90 -1.00
N GLY A 210 2.61 16.05 -1.37
CA GLY A 210 1.87 16.14 -2.63
C GLY A 210 2.67 15.77 -3.87
N LYS A 211 3.86 15.20 -3.75
CA LYS A 211 4.69 14.73 -4.86
C LYS A 211 4.83 13.22 -4.85
N LEU A 212 4.78 12.62 -6.02
CA LEU A 212 5.11 11.21 -6.19
C LEU A 212 6.63 11.07 -6.30
N LEU A 213 7.26 10.50 -5.26
CA LEU A 213 8.71 10.38 -5.16
C LEU A 213 9.25 9.19 -5.94
N LEU A 214 8.48 8.09 -5.95
CA LEU A 214 8.87 6.82 -6.57
C LEU A 214 7.64 6.04 -7.00
N VAL A 215 7.75 5.29 -8.11
CA VAL A 215 6.84 4.22 -8.49
C VAL A 215 7.69 3.06 -9.00
N GLU A 216 7.58 1.90 -8.36
CA GLU A 216 8.38 0.74 -8.72
C GLU A 216 7.61 -0.57 -8.46
N ASP A 217 7.99 -1.63 -9.16
CA ASP A 217 7.59 -3.00 -8.82
C ASP A 217 8.11 -3.39 -7.43
N LYS A 218 7.27 -4.04 -6.62
CA LYS A 218 7.62 -4.41 -5.25
C LYS A 218 8.90 -5.23 -5.16
N ASN A 219 9.03 -6.27 -5.99
CA ASN A 219 10.20 -7.15 -5.94
C ASN A 219 11.46 -6.43 -6.41
N THR A 220 11.32 -5.57 -7.42
CA THR A 220 12.41 -4.72 -7.91
C THR A 220 12.87 -3.75 -6.83
N LEU A 221 11.93 -3.12 -6.13
CA LEU A 221 12.22 -2.22 -5.02
C LEU A 221 12.95 -2.94 -3.88
N MET A 222 12.43 -4.10 -3.48
CA MET A 222 13.06 -4.95 -2.46
C MET A 222 14.44 -5.46 -2.87
N THR A 223 14.65 -5.68 -4.16
CA THR A 223 15.96 -6.14 -4.68
C THR A 223 16.98 -5.01 -4.79
N LYS A 224 16.56 -3.86 -5.35
CA LYS A 224 17.45 -2.70 -5.56
C LYS A 224 17.89 -2.03 -4.26
N MET A 225 17.01 -1.99 -3.27
CA MET A 225 17.21 -1.24 -2.04
C MET A 225 17.40 -2.14 -0.82
N GLY A 226 17.06 -3.42 -0.92
CA GLY A 226 17.21 -4.42 0.14
C GLY A 226 18.65 -4.87 0.31
N LYS A 227 19.46 -4.08 1.00
CA LYS A 227 20.76 -4.53 1.47
C LYS A 227 20.52 -5.64 2.49
N ARG A 228 21.12 -6.82 2.26
CA ARG A 228 21.15 -7.84 3.30
C ARG A 228 22.23 -7.52 4.32
N GLN A 229 21.88 -7.63 5.56
CA GLN A 229 22.78 -7.48 6.67
C GLN A 229 22.98 -8.84 7.35
N LEU A 230 24.21 -9.17 7.63
CA LEU A 230 24.57 -10.26 8.52
C LEU A 230 24.92 -9.63 9.87
N ILE A 231 24.13 -9.90 10.89
CA ILE A 231 24.37 -9.50 12.26
C ILE A 231 25.17 -10.64 12.89
N VAL A 232 26.40 -10.35 13.25
CA VAL A 232 27.32 -11.31 13.85
C VAL A 232 27.43 -11.01 15.34
N TYR A 233 26.73 -11.77 16.16
CA TYR A 233 26.83 -11.65 17.61
C TYR A 233 28.17 -12.20 18.09
N VAL A 234 28.81 -11.48 19.03
CA VAL A 234 30.16 -11.80 19.52
C VAL A 234 30.18 -12.09 21.01
N LYS A 235 31.09 -12.94 21.47
CA LYS A 235 31.19 -13.30 22.87
C LYS A 235 31.64 -12.16 23.78
N LYS A 236 32.48 -11.25 23.27
CA LYS A 236 32.98 -10.08 24.01
C LYS A 236 32.55 -8.81 23.29
N LYS A 237 32.08 -7.81 24.03
CA LYS A 237 31.68 -6.52 23.46
C LYS A 237 32.82 -5.88 22.68
N ILE A 238 32.49 -5.36 21.51
CA ILE A 238 33.41 -4.66 20.62
C ILE A 238 33.09 -3.17 20.70
N GLN A 239 34.08 -2.36 21.04
CA GLN A 239 33.95 -0.90 21.05
C GLN A 239 34.61 -0.26 19.83
N ILE A 240 35.60 -0.91 19.25
CA ILE A 240 36.35 -0.42 18.09
C ILE A 240 36.59 -1.57 17.13
N ILE A 241 36.32 -1.34 15.85
CA ILE A 241 36.61 -2.32 14.80
C ILE A 241 38.10 -2.26 14.46
N PRO A 242 38.85 -3.39 14.55
CA PRO A 242 40.26 -3.46 14.16
C PRO A 242 40.49 -2.91 12.75
N LYS A 243 41.57 -2.15 12.54
CA LYS A 243 41.91 -1.56 11.23
C LYS A 243 41.98 -2.61 10.10
N LEU A 244 42.40 -3.83 10.42
CA LEU A 244 42.50 -4.98 9.45
C LEU A 244 41.09 -5.38 8.93
N LEU A 245 40.00 -5.08 9.63
CA LEU A 245 38.63 -5.37 9.24
C LEU A 245 37.97 -4.22 8.47
N SER A 246 38.64 -3.07 8.31
CA SER A 246 38.07 -1.88 7.64
C SER A 246 37.59 -2.15 6.22
N LYS A 247 38.25 -3.08 5.51
CA LYS A 247 37.87 -3.50 4.15
C LYS A 247 36.46 -4.09 4.03
N PHE A 248 35.89 -4.59 5.13
CA PHE A 248 34.55 -5.16 5.16
C PHE A 248 33.48 -4.13 5.49
N LYS A 249 33.85 -2.89 5.80
CA LYS A 249 32.91 -1.79 6.16
C LYS A 249 31.92 -2.22 7.25
N LEU A 250 32.41 -2.94 8.28
CA LEU A 250 31.59 -3.40 9.41
C LEU A 250 31.08 -2.21 10.20
N GLN A 251 29.88 -2.34 10.77
CA GLN A 251 29.31 -1.40 11.73
C GLN A 251 29.14 -2.10 13.06
N ILE A 252 29.36 -1.38 14.19
CA ILE A 252 29.11 -1.93 15.52
C ILE A 252 27.64 -1.70 15.82
N HIS A 253 26.93 -2.77 16.24
CA HIS A 253 25.56 -2.65 16.76
C HIS A 253 25.54 -1.77 18.02
N ALA A 254 24.46 -1.02 18.24
CA ALA A 254 24.36 -0.06 19.35
C ALA A 254 24.68 -0.63 20.74
N THR A 255 24.45 -1.93 20.95
CA THR A 255 24.76 -2.64 22.21
C THR A 255 26.25 -3.02 22.34
N GLY A 256 27.05 -2.92 21.27
CA GLY A 256 28.41 -3.42 21.21
C GLY A 256 28.55 -4.96 21.17
N GLU A 257 27.45 -5.70 21.22
CA GLU A 257 27.42 -7.17 21.30
C GLU A 257 27.37 -7.85 19.94
N ALA A 258 27.27 -7.08 18.86
CA ALA A 258 27.28 -7.58 17.50
C ALA A 258 27.98 -6.62 16.55
N VAL A 259 28.45 -7.17 15.43
CA VAL A 259 28.90 -6.42 14.25
C VAL A 259 27.97 -6.69 13.09
N ILE A 260 27.67 -5.66 12.30
CA ILE A 260 26.77 -5.70 11.15
C ILE A 260 27.63 -5.67 9.89
N TYR A 261 27.47 -6.68 9.06
CA TYR A 261 28.08 -6.76 7.73
C TYR A 261 27.00 -6.63 6.66
N THR A 262 27.09 -5.58 5.85
CA THR A 262 26.16 -5.35 4.74
C THR A 262 26.72 -5.94 3.46
N TYR A 263 25.93 -6.79 2.77
CA TYR A 263 26.34 -7.46 1.55
C TYR A 263 25.22 -7.47 0.50
N ASP A 264 25.63 -7.62 -0.77
CA ASP A 264 24.68 -7.80 -1.88
C ASP A 264 24.40 -9.30 -2.06
N LYS A 265 23.13 -9.68 -1.98
CA LYS A 265 22.68 -11.08 -2.19
C LYS A 265 22.97 -11.58 -3.59
N ASN A 266 22.91 -10.69 -4.59
CA ASN A 266 23.04 -11.05 -6.01
C ASN A 266 24.51 -11.03 -6.49
N ALA A 267 25.43 -10.64 -5.61
CA ALA A 267 26.87 -10.69 -5.95
C ALA A 267 27.34 -12.15 -6.06
N ASN A 268 28.13 -12.45 -7.08
CA ASN A 268 28.76 -13.78 -7.26
C ASN A 268 29.51 -14.26 -6.02
N ARG A 269 29.96 -13.36 -5.15
CA ARG A 269 30.63 -13.63 -3.87
C ARG A 269 30.14 -12.62 -2.83
N THR A 270 29.35 -13.07 -1.88
CA THR A 270 28.84 -12.24 -0.77
C THR A 270 29.94 -11.75 0.19
N GLY A 271 31.10 -12.39 0.18
CA GLY A 271 32.21 -12.04 1.08
C GLY A 271 32.06 -12.52 2.52
N ILE A 272 30.93 -13.15 2.87
CA ILE A 272 30.59 -13.59 4.24
C ILE A 272 31.70 -14.49 4.82
N THR A 273 32.11 -15.54 4.10
CA THR A 273 33.12 -16.47 4.58
C THR A 273 34.46 -15.77 4.85
N ARG A 274 34.88 -14.85 3.95
CA ARG A 274 36.09 -14.06 4.15
C ARG A 274 36.02 -13.14 5.36
N MET A 275 34.88 -12.57 5.58
CA MET A 275 34.62 -11.68 6.73
C MET A 275 34.62 -12.47 8.04
N LEU A 276 33.96 -13.64 8.11
CA LEU A 276 33.96 -14.50 9.29
C LEU A 276 35.37 -15.02 9.63
N ASN A 277 36.15 -15.46 8.62
CA ASN A 277 37.56 -15.86 8.82
C ASN A 277 38.40 -14.70 9.36
N ALA A 278 38.23 -13.50 8.82
CA ALA A 278 38.92 -12.31 9.32
C ALA A 278 38.54 -11.92 10.74
N LEU A 279 37.29 -12.12 11.16
CA LEU A 279 36.89 -11.94 12.57
C LEU A 279 37.63 -12.94 13.47
N TYR A 280 37.65 -14.21 13.08
CA TYR A 280 38.34 -15.27 13.82
C TYR A 280 39.86 -14.99 13.95
N GLU A 281 40.52 -14.59 12.88
CA GLU A 281 41.96 -14.22 12.86
C GLU A 281 42.27 -13.03 13.77
N ASN A 282 41.29 -12.15 14.04
CA ASN A 282 41.42 -11.03 14.95
C ASN A 282 40.90 -11.35 16.38
N ASN A 283 40.77 -12.62 16.76
CA ASN A 283 40.31 -13.08 18.08
C ASN A 283 38.90 -12.64 18.43
N ILE A 284 38.06 -12.34 17.45
CA ILE A 284 36.65 -12.00 17.63
C ILE A 284 35.85 -13.31 17.50
N ILE A 285 35.46 -13.86 18.65
CA ILE A 285 34.74 -15.13 18.70
C ILE A 285 33.26 -14.87 18.41
N VAL A 286 32.75 -15.48 17.35
CA VAL A 286 31.34 -15.44 16.99
C VAL A 286 30.52 -16.29 17.95
N LYS A 287 29.41 -15.75 18.45
CA LYS A 287 28.45 -16.42 19.33
C LYS A 287 27.24 -16.93 18.51
N ASP A 288 26.71 -16.10 17.61
CA ASP A 288 25.54 -16.39 16.81
C ASP A 288 25.53 -15.56 15.53
N LEU A 289 24.74 -15.95 14.56
CA LEU A 289 24.59 -15.30 13.26
C LEU A 289 23.11 -15.11 12.94
N GLN A 290 22.71 -13.89 12.66
CA GLN A 290 21.36 -13.57 12.20
C GLN A 290 21.44 -12.81 10.88
N THR A 291 20.63 -13.23 9.89
CA THR A 291 20.49 -12.46 8.65
C THR A 291 19.30 -11.54 8.78
N HIS A 292 19.50 -10.26 8.50
CA HIS A 292 18.45 -9.25 8.41
C HIS A 292 18.36 -8.76 6.96
N GLN A 293 17.16 -8.76 6.41
CA GLN A 293 16.87 -8.15 5.12
C GLN A 293 16.23 -6.80 5.41
N SER A 294 16.73 -5.74 4.75
CA SER A 294 16.09 -4.43 4.88
C SER A 294 14.60 -4.55 4.58
N SER A 295 13.78 -4.04 5.47
CA SER A 295 12.35 -3.94 5.27
C SER A 295 12.01 -2.83 4.28
N LEU A 296 10.82 -2.87 3.71
CA LEU A 296 10.30 -1.76 2.91
C LEU A 296 10.25 -0.46 3.75
N GLU A 297 10.15 -0.58 5.08
CA GLU A 297 10.18 0.54 6.03
C GLU A 297 11.51 1.30 6.00
N GLU A 298 12.63 0.60 6.01
CA GLU A 298 13.96 1.22 5.90
C GLU A 298 14.12 1.92 4.54
N VAL A 299 13.58 1.30 3.49
CA VAL A 299 13.54 1.87 2.15
C VAL A 299 12.72 3.16 2.14
N PHE A 300 11.51 3.12 2.68
CA PHE A 300 10.59 4.25 2.77
C PHE A 300 11.20 5.42 3.55
N LEU A 301 11.78 5.16 4.73
CA LEU A 301 12.45 6.17 5.54
C LEU A 301 13.65 6.79 4.81
N SER A 302 14.35 6.03 3.96
CA SER A 302 15.48 6.54 3.18
C SER A 302 15.06 7.56 2.11
N PHE A 303 13.81 7.51 1.64
CA PHE A 303 13.27 8.51 0.69
C PHE A 303 12.78 9.76 1.40
N ILE A 304 12.04 9.62 2.49
CA ILE A 304 11.49 10.78 3.22
C ILE A 304 12.61 11.63 3.81
N ASN A 305 13.62 11.01 4.42
CA ASN A 305 14.74 11.74 5.06
C ASN A 305 15.73 12.38 4.05
N LYS A 306 15.62 12.11 2.75
CA LYS A 306 16.46 12.77 1.73
C LYS A 306 15.96 14.16 1.34
N ASP A 307 14.66 14.43 1.48
CA ASP A 307 14.07 15.73 1.15
C ASP A 307 14.16 16.76 2.31
N GLU A 308 14.69 16.37 3.48
CA GLU A 308 14.95 17.28 4.62
C GLU A 308 16.38 17.88 4.61
N LYS A 309 17.18 17.60 3.63
CA LYS A 309 18.52 18.19 3.42
C LYS A 309 18.54 19.02 2.14
#